data_bd55d38da9c2118bc23953caedee87b1
#
_entry.id   bd55d38da9c2118bc23953caedee87b1
#
_cell.length_a   1.000
_cell.length_b   1.000
_cell.length_c   1.000
_cell.angle_alpha   90.00
_cell.angle_beta   90.00
_cell.angle_gamma   90.00
#
_symmetry.space_group_name_H-M   'P 1'
#
loop_
_entity.id
_entity.type
_entity.pdbx_description
1 polymer ?
#
loop_
_entity_poly.entity_id
_entity_poly.type
_entity_poly.pdbx_seq_one_letter_code
_entity_poly.pdbx_strand_id
1 'polypeptide(L)'
;MKSIKRIAAAALSAALCFSMAVPAYADHYQTPKSIKGVLINEHAQIPDVLEVGASQVVLNFPMSWAFSSQLSVCQDLYTKLDQAGVTVTLIVLNDWAAASYSPSLLPVSQPTGASYYAFNTLNDAGVQATREAAKRVTEAFRDCVSNWVIGNEINDGQAWNYIGQMDIDTYCSNYATGFRTWYDTIKGSNKLANVYIPFDFRWNCGQVEGFKYGAMDMIPRLNSRLKDTDYGIAWHAYPETFEDPVFSDDKYTLEKADTYIINLKNLHILTDYMQQADMLSPSGKVRHLILSEQGFTSDSPVHGGQCLDLQAQCIKEAYETAKADPYVEAFLLNRMKDEQGLLGAHYAFGLIDVNGNKKPSFEVYKTLQ
;
A
#
# COMPACT_ATOMS: atom_id res chain seq x y z
N MET A 1 62.46 66.07 13.92
CA MET A 1 62.44 64.68 14.32
C MET A 1 61.03 64.17 14.02
N LYS A 2 60.90 63.36 12.96
CA LYS A 2 59.59 63.03 12.37
C LYS A 2 59.09 61.71 12.92
N SER A 3 57.89 61.73 13.53
CA SER A 3 57.19 60.57 14.00
C SER A 3 56.44 59.93 12.82
N ILE A 4 56.66 58.64 12.57
CA ILE A 4 55.97 57.87 11.56
C ILE A 4 54.79 57.12 12.26
N LYS A 5 53.58 57.53 11.96
CA LYS A 5 52.39 56.81 12.36
C LYS A 5 52.15 55.62 11.41
N ARG A 6 52.20 54.39 11.94
CA ARG A 6 51.78 53.21 11.20
C ARG A 6 50.26 53.09 11.34
N ILE A 7 49.53 53.12 10.22
CA ILE A 7 48.10 52.82 10.12
C ILE A 7 48.01 51.30 9.87
N ALA A 8 47.47 50.61 10.83
CA ALA A 8 47.09 49.21 10.66
C ALA A 8 45.71 49.15 10.00
N ALA A 9 45.65 48.68 8.76
CA ALA A 9 44.39 48.36 8.08
C ALA A 9 43.90 47.00 8.57
N ALA A 10 42.81 46.98 9.35
CA ALA A 10 42.08 45.75 9.68
C ALA A 10 41.18 45.39 8.50
N ALA A 11 41.54 44.35 7.76
CA ALA A 11 40.65 43.76 6.75
C ALA A 11 39.56 42.94 7.46
N LEU A 12 38.35 43.45 7.46
CA LEU A 12 37.17 42.72 7.91
C LEU A 12 36.74 41.78 6.79
N SER A 13 37.08 40.49 6.89
CA SER A 13 36.55 39.45 6.02
C SER A 13 35.14 39.09 6.48
N ALA A 14 34.14 39.71 5.86
CA ALA A 14 32.77 39.28 6.00
C ALA A 14 32.57 37.97 5.18
N ALA A 15 32.62 36.83 5.86
CA ALA A 15 32.17 35.57 5.28
C ALA A 15 30.63 35.62 5.14
N LEU A 16 30.15 35.93 3.96
CA LEU A 16 28.75 35.72 3.59
C LEU A 16 28.51 34.20 3.54
N CYS A 17 28.03 33.64 4.61
CA CYS A 17 27.38 32.34 4.57
C CYS A 17 26.05 32.48 3.78
N PHE A 18 26.09 32.24 2.49
CA PHE A 18 24.90 31.93 1.75
C PHE A 18 24.40 30.59 2.26
N SER A 19 23.53 30.59 3.27
CA SER A 19 22.63 29.48 3.51
C SER A 19 21.74 29.43 2.28
N MET A 20 22.03 28.52 1.33
CA MET A 20 21.05 28.13 0.36
C MET A 20 19.89 27.54 1.16
N ALA A 21 18.85 28.32 1.37
CA ALA A 21 17.60 27.83 1.84
C ALA A 21 17.16 26.82 0.77
N VAL A 22 17.28 25.53 1.09
CA VAL A 22 16.60 24.49 0.32
C VAL A 22 15.13 24.91 0.32
N PRO A 23 14.50 25.09 -0.84
CA PRO A 23 13.08 25.45 -0.85
C PRO A 23 12.34 24.43 0.01
N ALA A 24 11.67 24.91 1.06
CA ALA A 24 10.77 24.06 1.84
C ALA A 24 9.66 23.68 0.87
N TYR A 25 9.67 22.44 0.42
CA TYR A 25 8.59 21.91 -0.38
C TYR A 25 7.32 21.89 0.50
N ALA A 26 6.20 22.34 -0.06
CA ALA A 26 4.93 22.26 0.65
C ALA A 26 4.52 20.80 0.82
N ASP A 27 4.02 20.46 2.01
CA ASP A 27 3.39 19.16 2.22
C ASP A 27 2.17 19.03 1.28
N HIS A 28 1.99 17.87 0.67
CA HIS A 28 0.95 17.61 -0.32
C HIS A 28 0.09 16.40 0.08
N TYR A 29 -1.22 16.53 -0.03
CA TYR A 29 -2.18 15.44 0.10
C TYR A 29 -3.41 15.72 -0.74
N GLN A 30 -3.66 14.88 -1.74
CA GLN A 30 -4.89 14.93 -2.53
C GLN A 30 -6.02 14.28 -1.74
N THR A 31 -6.96 15.09 -1.23
CA THR A 31 -8.13 14.59 -0.50
C THR A 31 -9.12 13.93 -1.45
N PRO A 32 -9.48 12.66 -1.24
CA PRO A 32 -10.45 11.97 -2.09
C PRO A 32 -11.86 12.52 -1.91
N LYS A 33 -12.66 12.48 -2.97
CA LYS A 33 -14.08 12.90 -2.94
C LYS A 33 -15.02 11.82 -2.40
N SER A 34 -14.58 10.56 -2.43
CA SER A 34 -15.31 9.39 -1.95
C SER A 34 -14.33 8.26 -1.63
N ILE A 35 -14.81 7.18 -1.01
CA ILE A 35 -14.01 5.97 -0.80
C ILE A 35 -13.71 5.19 -2.09
N LYS A 36 -14.37 5.54 -3.20
CA LYS A 36 -14.34 4.81 -4.47
C LYS A 36 -13.00 4.89 -5.16
N GLY A 37 -12.37 3.75 -5.36
CA GLY A 37 -11.08 3.64 -6.01
C GLY A 37 -10.89 2.35 -6.78
N VAL A 38 -9.82 2.27 -7.56
CA VAL A 38 -9.53 1.12 -8.42
C VAL A 38 -8.03 0.95 -8.64
N LEU A 39 -7.58 -0.30 -8.77
CA LEU A 39 -6.22 -0.62 -9.18
C LEU A 39 -6.06 -0.42 -10.69
N ILE A 40 -5.02 0.31 -11.06
CA ILE A 40 -4.59 0.50 -12.45
C ILE A 40 -3.10 0.22 -12.59
N ASN A 41 -2.65 -0.04 -13.82
CA ASN A 41 -1.25 -0.38 -14.12
C ASN A 41 -0.59 0.59 -15.12
N GLU A 42 -1.35 1.36 -15.86
CA GLU A 42 -0.84 2.13 -17.01
C GLU A 42 -1.64 3.41 -17.31
N HIS A 43 -1.01 4.36 -18.00
CA HIS A 43 -1.60 5.63 -18.41
C HIS A 43 -2.89 5.50 -19.22
N ALA A 44 -2.97 4.45 -20.06
CA ALA A 44 -4.13 4.20 -20.92
C ALA A 44 -5.44 4.02 -20.11
N GLN A 45 -5.35 3.69 -18.82
CA GLN A 45 -6.49 3.49 -17.93
C GLN A 45 -6.99 4.77 -17.24
N ILE A 46 -6.28 5.90 -17.35
CA ILE A 46 -6.70 7.17 -16.73
C ILE A 46 -8.12 7.60 -17.20
N PRO A 47 -8.46 7.55 -18.50
CA PRO A 47 -9.82 7.87 -18.94
C PRO A 47 -10.90 7.00 -18.29
N ASP A 48 -10.63 5.70 -18.12
CA ASP A 48 -11.57 4.77 -17.49
C ASP A 48 -11.75 5.07 -15.99
N VAL A 49 -10.68 5.45 -15.27
CA VAL A 49 -10.72 5.90 -13.87
C VAL A 49 -11.66 7.10 -13.74
N LEU A 50 -11.52 8.08 -14.62
CA LEU A 50 -12.36 9.30 -14.61
C LEU A 50 -13.79 8.98 -15.01
N GLU A 51 -13.99 8.09 -15.97
CA GLU A 51 -15.32 7.70 -16.44
C GLU A 51 -16.13 6.94 -15.39
N VAL A 52 -15.50 6.00 -14.63
CA VAL A 52 -16.20 5.33 -13.53
C VAL A 52 -16.38 6.23 -12.31
N GLY A 53 -15.80 7.44 -12.32
CA GLY A 53 -15.87 8.39 -11.22
C GLY A 53 -15.09 7.93 -9.97
N ALA A 54 -14.01 7.17 -10.15
CA ALA A 54 -13.12 6.83 -9.05
C ALA A 54 -12.30 8.07 -8.65
N SER A 55 -12.31 8.40 -7.37
CA SER A 55 -11.54 9.52 -6.83
C SER A 55 -10.22 9.08 -6.21
N GLN A 56 -9.96 7.78 -6.19
CA GLN A 56 -8.76 7.16 -5.66
C GLN A 56 -8.25 6.08 -6.62
N VAL A 57 -6.96 5.85 -6.64
CA VAL A 57 -6.34 4.72 -7.34
C VAL A 57 -5.31 4.05 -6.44
N VAL A 58 -5.07 2.76 -6.69
CA VAL A 58 -3.93 2.05 -6.15
C VAL A 58 -3.06 1.55 -7.29
N LEU A 59 -1.74 1.60 -7.10
CA LEU A 59 -0.74 1.16 -8.06
C LEU A 59 0.33 0.36 -7.36
N ASN A 60 0.76 -0.71 -8.00
CA ASN A 60 1.89 -1.52 -7.57
C ASN A 60 3.20 -0.91 -8.07
N PHE A 61 4.20 -0.78 -7.20
CA PHE A 61 5.52 -0.26 -7.53
C PHE A 61 6.62 -1.24 -7.13
N PRO A 62 7.06 -2.12 -8.04
CA PRO A 62 8.24 -2.96 -7.82
C PRO A 62 9.50 -2.12 -7.62
N MET A 63 10.31 -2.44 -6.61
CA MET A 63 11.51 -1.68 -6.28
C MET A 63 12.56 -1.67 -7.38
N SER A 64 12.58 -2.68 -8.26
CA SER A 64 13.43 -2.67 -9.46
C SER A 64 13.16 -1.45 -10.37
N TRP A 65 11.95 -0.93 -10.38
CA TRP A 65 11.58 0.26 -11.15
C TRP A 65 12.22 1.54 -10.61
N ALA A 66 12.51 1.59 -9.31
CA ALA A 66 13.20 2.73 -8.71
C ALA A 66 14.58 2.99 -9.32
N PHE A 67 15.21 1.96 -9.89
CA PHE A 67 16.56 2.00 -10.44
C PHE A 67 16.60 2.00 -11.97
N SER A 68 15.45 2.14 -12.63
CA SER A 68 15.31 2.09 -14.09
C SER A 68 14.58 3.33 -14.62
N SER A 69 14.41 3.40 -15.94
CA SER A 69 13.59 4.44 -16.60
C SER A 69 12.11 4.39 -16.20
N GLN A 70 11.65 3.29 -15.62
CA GLN A 70 10.26 3.18 -15.13
C GLN A 70 9.95 4.19 -14.03
N LEU A 71 10.95 4.61 -13.24
CA LEU A 71 10.73 5.63 -12.20
C LEU A 71 10.10 6.91 -12.78
N SER A 72 10.63 7.41 -13.91
CA SER A 72 10.10 8.62 -14.54
C SER A 72 8.75 8.39 -15.23
N VAL A 73 8.51 7.19 -15.76
CA VAL A 73 7.21 6.82 -16.33
C VAL A 73 6.13 6.79 -15.24
N CYS A 74 6.44 6.19 -14.08
CA CYS A 74 5.54 6.19 -12.93
C CYS A 74 5.31 7.61 -12.39
N GLN A 75 6.35 8.43 -12.31
CA GLN A 75 6.22 9.81 -11.86
C GLN A 75 5.27 10.62 -12.75
N ASP A 76 5.35 10.46 -14.08
CA ASP A 76 4.43 11.11 -15.01
C ASP A 76 3.00 10.61 -14.82
N LEU A 77 2.80 9.30 -14.66
CA LEU A 77 1.48 8.69 -14.40
C LEU A 77 0.86 9.25 -13.12
N TYR A 78 1.60 9.21 -12.01
CA TYR A 78 1.08 9.63 -10.71
C TYR A 78 0.81 11.13 -10.66
N THR A 79 1.66 11.92 -11.31
CA THR A 79 1.45 13.37 -11.44
C THR A 79 0.17 13.69 -12.23
N LYS A 80 -0.09 12.98 -13.33
CA LYS A 80 -1.33 13.16 -14.11
C LYS A 80 -2.59 12.78 -13.34
N LEU A 81 -2.53 11.71 -12.55
CA LEU A 81 -3.63 11.31 -11.68
C LEU A 81 -3.92 12.36 -10.60
N ASP A 82 -2.88 12.82 -9.91
CA ASP A 82 -2.98 13.86 -8.89
C ASP A 82 -3.55 15.18 -9.47
N GLN A 83 -3.02 15.63 -10.61
CA GLN A 83 -3.53 16.80 -11.34
C GLN A 83 -4.98 16.65 -11.79
N ALA A 84 -5.44 15.43 -12.03
CA ALA A 84 -6.85 15.13 -12.31
C ALA A 84 -7.73 15.10 -11.03
N GLY A 85 -7.16 15.33 -9.85
CA GLY A 85 -7.85 15.31 -8.56
C GLY A 85 -8.11 13.88 -8.05
N VAL A 86 -7.30 12.91 -8.47
CA VAL A 86 -7.37 11.52 -8.06
C VAL A 86 -6.29 11.25 -7.01
N THR A 87 -6.68 10.74 -5.84
CA THR A 87 -5.77 10.38 -4.76
C THR A 87 -4.99 9.12 -5.12
N VAL A 88 -3.66 9.19 -5.09
CA VAL A 88 -2.78 8.08 -5.44
C VAL A 88 -2.34 7.33 -4.18
N THR A 89 -2.61 6.04 -4.14
CA THR A 89 -2.09 5.06 -3.18
C THR A 89 -1.04 4.20 -3.86
N LEU A 90 0.17 4.14 -3.30
CA LEU A 90 1.29 3.39 -3.86
C LEU A 90 1.62 2.20 -2.96
N ILE A 91 1.57 0.98 -3.50
CA ILE A 91 2.06 -0.23 -2.83
C ILE A 91 3.51 -0.45 -3.23
N VAL A 92 4.43 -0.33 -2.29
CA VAL A 92 5.87 -0.46 -2.52
C VAL A 92 6.28 -1.92 -2.32
N LEU A 93 6.72 -2.57 -3.39
CA LEU A 93 6.95 -4.01 -3.47
C LEU A 93 8.45 -4.30 -3.65
N ASN A 94 9.07 -5.00 -2.70
CA ASN A 94 10.47 -5.39 -2.82
C ASN A 94 10.60 -6.67 -3.66
N ASP A 95 10.73 -6.50 -4.98
CA ASP A 95 10.80 -7.59 -5.94
C ASP A 95 12.24 -8.12 -6.11
N TRP A 96 12.38 -9.37 -6.55
CA TRP A 96 13.68 -10.01 -6.76
C TRP A 96 14.58 -9.24 -7.76
N ALA A 97 14.00 -8.64 -8.79
CA ALA A 97 14.76 -7.94 -9.81
C ALA A 97 15.53 -6.74 -9.25
N ALA A 98 15.14 -6.19 -8.11
CA ALA A 98 15.87 -5.12 -7.41
C ALA A 98 17.28 -5.54 -6.99
N ALA A 99 17.55 -6.86 -6.81
CA ALA A 99 18.88 -7.38 -6.49
C ALA A 99 19.94 -7.01 -7.53
N SER A 100 19.54 -6.85 -8.80
CA SER A 100 20.47 -6.46 -9.89
C SER A 100 21.02 -5.05 -9.71
N TYR A 101 20.35 -4.20 -8.94
CA TYR A 101 20.72 -2.81 -8.70
C TYR A 101 21.23 -2.58 -7.27
N SER A 102 20.61 -3.22 -6.31
CA SER A 102 20.93 -3.12 -4.88
C SER A 102 20.77 -4.47 -4.19
N PRO A 103 21.77 -5.37 -4.27
CA PRO A 103 21.67 -6.71 -3.68
C PRO A 103 21.38 -6.70 -2.19
N SER A 104 21.88 -5.70 -1.46
CA SER A 104 21.66 -5.56 -0.02
C SER A 104 20.21 -5.21 0.35
N LEU A 105 19.38 -4.81 -0.61
CA LEU A 105 17.96 -4.51 -0.36
C LEU A 105 17.16 -5.79 -0.07
N LEU A 106 17.62 -6.94 -0.59
CA LEU A 106 16.97 -8.21 -0.39
C LEU A 106 17.53 -8.95 0.85
N PRO A 107 16.66 -9.61 1.62
CA PRO A 107 17.07 -10.34 2.83
C PRO A 107 17.74 -11.70 2.52
N VAL A 108 17.74 -12.10 1.26
CA VAL A 108 18.29 -13.39 0.79
C VAL A 108 19.17 -13.18 -0.44
N SER A 109 20.14 -14.10 -0.63
CA SER A 109 21.11 -14.05 -1.73
C SER A 109 20.70 -14.84 -2.98
N GLN A 110 19.59 -15.60 -2.90
CA GLN A 110 19.05 -16.41 -3.98
C GLN A 110 17.52 -16.32 -3.99
N PRO A 111 16.86 -16.42 -5.14
CA PRO A 111 15.40 -16.42 -5.21
C PRO A 111 14.82 -17.64 -4.51
N THR A 112 13.71 -17.43 -3.80
CA THR A 112 13.06 -18.50 -2.99
C THR A 112 11.72 -18.94 -3.55
N GLY A 113 11.26 -18.35 -4.66
CA GLY A 113 9.92 -18.56 -5.20
C GLY A 113 8.87 -17.62 -4.59
N ALA A 114 9.22 -16.80 -3.60
CA ALA A 114 8.34 -15.73 -3.14
C ALA A 114 8.15 -14.67 -4.24
N SER A 115 6.95 -14.12 -4.33
CA SER A 115 6.64 -13.03 -5.26
C SER A 115 7.32 -11.72 -4.84
N TYR A 116 7.29 -11.43 -3.53
CA TYR A 116 7.93 -10.25 -2.95
C TYR A 116 8.66 -10.60 -1.64
N TYR A 117 9.61 -9.75 -1.30
CA TYR A 117 10.50 -9.89 -0.16
C TYR A 117 10.30 -8.73 0.82
N ALA A 118 10.50 -8.97 2.10
CA ALA A 118 10.64 -7.88 3.07
C ALA A 118 11.86 -7.03 2.71
N PHE A 119 11.85 -5.77 3.09
CA PHE A 119 13.05 -4.94 3.06
C PHE A 119 14.10 -5.52 4.02
N ASN A 120 15.32 -5.61 3.56
CA ASN A 120 16.37 -6.24 4.35
C ASN A 120 16.75 -5.40 5.58
N THR A 121 16.44 -5.93 6.74
CA THR A 121 16.78 -5.36 8.06
C THR A 121 17.65 -6.29 8.90
N LEU A 122 18.15 -7.38 8.29
CA LEU A 122 18.94 -8.40 8.98
C LEU A 122 20.38 -7.96 9.28
N ASN A 123 20.82 -6.87 8.64
CA ASN A 123 22.15 -6.29 8.82
C ASN A 123 22.19 -4.81 8.44
N ASP A 124 23.25 -4.11 8.84
CA ASP A 124 23.40 -2.65 8.61
C ASP A 124 23.40 -2.29 7.14
N ALA A 125 23.99 -3.11 6.26
CA ALA A 125 24.00 -2.86 4.83
C ALA A 125 22.59 -2.91 4.23
N GLY A 126 21.76 -3.84 4.71
CA GLY A 126 20.36 -3.94 4.31
C GLY A 126 19.53 -2.74 4.79
N VAL A 127 19.69 -2.34 6.05
CA VAL A 127 19.04 -1.14 6.60
C VAL A 127 19.44 0.11 5.80
N GLN A 128 20.72 0.24 5.47
CA GLN A 128 21.20 1.39 4.67
C GLN A 128 20.63 1.36 3.25
N ALA A 129 20.61 0.19 2.58
CA ALA A 129 20.02 0.03 1.25
C ALA A 129 18.52 0.35 1.26
N THR A 130 17.79 -0.08 2.29
CA THR A 130 16.37 0.25 2.49
C THR A 130 16.18 1.77 2.62
N ARG A 131 17.03 2.45 3.38
CA ARG A 131 16.96 3.92 3.56
C ARG A 131 17.22 4.66 2.25
N GLU A 132 18.21 4.23 1.48
CA GLU A 132 18.54 4.85 0.17
C GLU A 132 17.41 4.63 -0.84
N ALA A 133 16.84 3.43 -0.86
CA ALA A 133 15.69 3.10 -1.70
C ALA A 133 14.45 3.96 -1.31
N ALA A 134 14.14 4.03 -0.01
CA ALA A 134 13.03 4.85 0.50
C ALA A 134 13.22 6.33 0.11
N LYS A 135 14.42 6.88 0.32
CA LYS A 135 14.73 8.27 -0.06
C LYS A 135 14.50 8.50 -1.55
N ARG A 136 15.04 7.63 -2.41
CA ARG A 136 14.92 7.75 -3.86
C ARG A 136 13.46 7.76 -4.34
N VAL A 137 12.66 6.83 -3.85
CA VAL A 137 11.26 6.71 -4.25
C VAL A 137 10.41 7.85 -3.68
N THR A 138 10.65 8.22 -2.42
CA THR A 138 9.94 9.33 -1.78
C THR A 138 10.25 10.66 -2.47
N GLU A 139 11.51 10.94 -2.81
CA GLU A 139 11.88 12.14 -3.56
C GLU A 139 11.21 12.23 -4.93
N ALA A 140 11.02 11.09 -5.61
CA ALA A 140 10.35 11.05 -6.91
C ALA A 140 8.85 11.31 -6.84
N PHE A 141 8.18 10.85 -5.77
CA PHE A 141 6.72 10.77 -5.73
C PHE A 141 6.02 11.61 -4.65
N ARG A 142 6.76 12.31 -3.80
CA ARG A 142 6.22 13.06 -2.66
C ARG A 142 5.17 14.12 -3.01
N ASP A 143 5.21 14.65 -4.24
CA ASP A 143 4.33 15.71 -4.71
C ASP A 143 3.08 15.17 -5.44
N CYS A 144 2.93 13.84 -5.55
CA CYS A 144 1.82 13.21 -6.27
C CYS A 144 1.29 11.92 -5.63
N VAL A 145 1.96 11.37 -4.60
CA VAL A 145 1.49 10.18 -3.88
C VAL A 145 1.07 10.59 -2.47
N SER A 146 -0.20 10.37 -2.15
CA SER A 146 -0.80 10.71 -0.86
C SER A 146 -0.72 9.57 0.15
N ASN A 147 -0.88 8.33 -0.32
CA ASN A 147 -0.93 7.13 0.53
C ASN A 147 0.17 6.14 0.13
N TRP A 148 0.88 5.59 1.10
CA TRP A 148 2.01 4.70 0.93
C TRP A 148 1.78 3.39 1.69
N VAL A 149 1.75 2.27 0.99
CA VAL A 149 1.62 0.93 1.57
C VAL A 149 2.98 0.24 1.48
N ILE A 150 3.55 -0.17 2.61
CA ILE A 150 4.93 -0.67 2.66
C ILE A 150 4.97 -2.19 2.71
N GLY A 151 5.28 -2.80 1.58
CA GLY A 151 5.22 -4.25 1.35
C GLY A 151 3.86 -4.70 0.83
N ASN A 152 3.62 -6.02 0.87
CA ASN A 152 2.35 -6.65 0.53
C ASN A 152 2.06 -7.78 1.49
N GLU A 153 0.80 -7.90 1.94
CA GLU A 153 0.31 -9.03 2.76
C GLU A 153 1.34 -9.56 3.75
N ILE A 154 1.82 -8.70 4.64
CA ILE A 154 2.96 -9.02 5.50
C ILE A 154 2.71 -10.20 6.44
N ASN A 155 1.46 -10.59 6.64
CA ASN A 155 1.09 -11.79 7.37
C ASN A 155 1.22 -13.07 6.52
N ASP A 156 1.48 -12.98 5.20
CA ASP A 156 2.00 -14.07 4.36
C ASP A 156 3.50 -13.89 4.08
N GLY A 157 4.31 -14.15 5.10
CA GLY A 157 5.76 -14.08 5.02
C GLY A 157 6.39 -15.13 4.10
N GLN A 158 5.62 -16.05 3.55
CA GLN A 158 6.11 -17.05 2.61
C GLN A 158 6.09 -16.53 1.15
N ALA A 159 5.00 -15.90 0.75
CA ALA A 159 4.78 -15.52 -0.65
C ALA A 159 4.98 -14.02 -0.91
N TRP A 160 4.52 -13.16 0.02
CA TRP A 160 4.34 -11.74 -0.28
C TRP A 160 5.24 -10.79 0.48
N ASN A 161 5.94 -11.30 1.54
CA ASN A 161 6.89 -10.49 2.32
C ASN A 161 7.99 -11.37 2.93
N TYR A 162 8.67 -12.14 2.10
CA TYR A 162 9.64 -13.15 2.55
C TYR A 162 10.92 -12.53 3.11
N ILE A 163 11.33 -12.97 4.30
CA ILE A 163 12.58 -12.56 4.97
C ILE A 163 13.42 -13.75 5.48
N GLY A 164 12.96 -14.97 5.29
CA GLY A 164 13.50 -16.16 5.87
C GLY A 164 12.70 -16.67 7.06
N GLN A 165 12.99 -17.90 7.47
CA GLN A 165 12.26 -18.54 8.57
C GLN A 165 12.69 -17.98 9.92
N MET A 166 11.74 -17.50 10.69
CA MET A 166 11.96 -16.97 12.04
C MET A 166 10.67 -17.02 12.86
N ASP A 167 10.77 -16.80 14.17
CA ASP A 167 9.58 -16.64 15.02
C ASP A 167 8.85 -15.32 14.73
N ILE A 168 7.58 -15.25 15.13
CA ILE A 168 6.71 -14.09 14.86
C ILE A 168 7.23 -12.78 15.48
N ASP A 169 7.85 -12.84 16.67
CA ASP A 169 8.36 -11.64 17.33
C ASP A 169 9.57 -11.08 16.59
N THR A 170 10.48 -11.93 16.15
CA THR A 170 11.62 -11.57 15.31
C THR A 170 11.15 -11.06 13.96
N TYR A 171 10.16 -11.71 13.34
CA TYR A 171 9.58 -11.27 12.07
C TYR A 171 8.97 -9.86 12.19
N CYS A 172 8.09 -9.64 13.18
CA CYS A 172 7.49 -8.35 13.43
C CYS A 172 8.52 -7.25 13.77
N SER A 173 9.60 -7.61 14.46
CA SER A 173 10.69 -6.68 14.77
C SER A 173 11.43 -6.22 13.51
N ASN A 174 11.75 -7.14 12.62
CA ASN A 174 12.40 -6.84 11.35
C ASN A 174 11.49 -5.99 10.45
N TYR A 175 10.22 -6.40 10.31
CA TYR A 175 9.26 -5.61 9.53
C TYR A 175 9.10 -4.19 10.10
N ALA A 176 8.92 -4.04 11.41
CA ALA A 176 8.78 -2.73 12.04
C ALA A 176 10.00 -1.82 11.80
N THR A 177 11.22 -2.39 11.77
CA THR A 177 12.45 -1.64 11.45
C THR A 177 12.44 -1.12 10.01
N GLY A 178 12.07 -1.97 9.05
CA GLY A 178 11.93 -1.59 7.64
C GLY A 178 10.82 -0.56 7.43
N PHE A 179 9.65 -0.80 8.04
CA PHE A 179 8.52 0.11 7.99
C PHE A 179 8.87 1.50 8.55
N ARG A 180 9.53 1.57 9.72
CA ARG A 180 9.97 2.84 10.33
C ARG A 180 10.93 3.59 9.42
N THR A 181 11.85 2.88 8.75
CA THR A 181 12.76 3.51 7.78
C THR A 181 12.01 4.21 6.66
N TRP A 182 10.99 3.57 6.11
CA TRP A 182 10.09 4.16 5.11
C TRP A 182 9.26 5.30 5.70
N TYR A 183 8.60 5.05 6.83
CA TYR A 183 7.74 6.01 7.51
C TYR A 183 8.46 7.33 7.79
N ASP A 184 9.63 7.27 8.42
CA ASP A 184 10.42 8.46 8.77
C ASP A 184 10.89 9.21 7.52
N THR A 185 11.24 8.49 6.44
CA THR A 185 11.63 9.10 5.17
C THR A 185 10.46 9.80 4.50
N ILE A 186 9.30 9.15 4.43
CA ILE A 186 8.08 9.73 3.84
C ILE A 186 7.61 10.94 4.64
N LYS A 187 7.44 10.79 5.97
CA LYS A 187 6.98 11.88 6.85
C LYS A 187 7.98 13.04 6.95
N GLY A 188 9.28 12.75 6.83
CA GLY A 188 10.32 13.77 6.74
C GLY A 188 10.25 14.60 5.46
N SER A 189 9.72 14.04 4.37
CA SER A 189 9.58 14.68 3.06
C SER A 189 8.18 15.28 2.85
N ASN A 190 7.13 14.64 3.35
CA ASN A 190 5.73 15.06 3.24
C ASN A 190 4.96 14.63 4.50
N LYS A 191 4.70 15.56 5.40
CA LYS A 191 4.04 15.28 6.70
C LYS A 191 2.58 14.88 6.56
N LEU A 192 1.92 15.26 5.48
CA LEU A 192 0.51 14.97 5.22
C LEU A 192 0.30 13.57 4.64
N ALA A 193 1.34 12.94 4.06
CA ALA A 193 1.22 11.60 3.50
C ALA A 193 0.85 10.56 4.56
N ASN A 194 -0.06 9.64 4.24
CA ASN A 194 -0.38 8.49 5.08
C ASN A 194 0.50 7.29 4.72
N VAL A 195 0.86 6.50 5.75
CA VAL A 195 1.71 5.31 5.57
C VAL A 195 1.03 4.11 6.22
N TYR A 196 0.86 3.03 5.47
CA TYR A 196 0.04 1.89 5.84
C TYR A 196 0.84 0.59 5.94
N ILE A 197 0.39 -0.27 6.85
CA ILE A 197 0.85 -1.66 7.01
C ILE A 197 -0.16 -2.57 6.30
N PRO A 198 0.24 -3.37 5.28
CA PRO A 198 -0.67 -4.22 4.53
C PRO A 198 -0.86 -5.60 5.16
N PHE A 199 -2.12 -6.04 5.25
CA PHE A 199 -2.48 -7.39 5.68
C PHE A 199 -3.46 -8.02 4.69
N ASP A 200 -3.36 -9.35 4.52
CA ASP A 200 -4.43 -10.12 3.91
C ASP A 200 -5.57 -10.40 4.91
N PHE A 201 -6.64 -11.03 4.43
CA PHE A 201 -7.87 -11.29 5.17
C PHE A 201 -7.73 -12.28 6.34
N ARG A 202 -6.58 -12.95 6.54
CA ARG A 202 -6.37 -13.91 7.64
C ARG A 202 -6.25 -13.18 8.98
N TRP A 203 -7.28 -13.34 9.82
CA TRP A 203 -7.35 -12.66 11.10
C TRP A 203 -6.81 -13.50 12.25
N ASN A 204 -7.43 -14.67 12.53
CA ASN A 204 -7.04 -15.57 13.62
C ASN A 204 -6.74 -16.98 13.07
N CYS A 205 -5.67 -17.12 12.34
CA CYS A 205 -5.28 -18.42 11.76
C CYS A 205 -4.13 -19.12 12.50
N GLY A 206 -3.58 -18.50 13.55
CA GLY A 206 -2.34 -18.96 14.17
C GLY A 206 -1.17 -18.96 13.16
N GLN A 207 -0.12 -19.70 13.49
CA GLN A 207 0.93 -19.97 12.52
C GLN A 207 0.52 -21.17 11.66
N VAL A 208 0.21 -20.90 10.40
CA VAL A 208 -0.09 -21.93 9.39
C VAL A 208 1.23 -22.42 8.77
N GLU A 209 1.20 -23.52 8.01
CA GLU A 209 2.36 -24.03 7.28
C GLU A 209 3.11 -22.90 6.54
N GLY A 210 4.43 -22.91 6.69
CA GLY A 210 5.30 -21.84 6.22
C GLY A 210 5.39 -20.69 7.23
N PHE A 211 5.28 -19.45 6.75
CA PHE A 211 5.36 -18.23 7.54
C PHE A 211 4.10 -17.40 7.38
N LYS A 212 2.93 -18.01 7.57
CA LYS A 212 1.64 -17.33 7.53
C LYS A 212 1.17 -17.14 8.95
N TYR A 213 0.80 -15.91 9.28
CA TYR A 213 0.36 -15.51 10.60
C TYR A 213 -1.03 -14.91 10.55
N GLY A 214 -1.77 -14.99 11.66
CA GLY A 214 -2.97 -14.19 11.83
C GLY A 214 -2.63 -12.72 12.08
N ALA A 215 -3.37 -11.81 11.45
CA ALA A 215 -3.20 -10.38 11.71
C ALA A 215 -3.47 -10.03 13.19
N MET A 216 -4.38 -10.75 13.83
CA MET A 216 -4.69 -10.64 15.27
C MET A 216 -3.46 -10.88 16.15
N ASP A 217 -2.53 -11.75 15.73
CA ASP A 217 -1.28 -12.01 16.44
C ASP A 217 -0.19 -10.99 16.12
N MET A 218 -0.18 -10.47 14.87
CA MET A 218 0.86 -9.54 14.41
C MET A 218 0.62 -8.10 14.83
N ILE A 219 -0.62 -7.62 14.74
CA ILE A 219 -0.96 -6.21 14.98
C ILE A 219 -0.51 -5.74 16.37
N PRO A 220 -0.75 -6.46 17.50
CA PRO A 220 -0.28 -6.02 18.81
C PRO A 220 1.25 -5.93 18.90
N ARG A 221 1.96 -6.87 18.24
CA ARG A 221 3.43 -6.92 18.20
C ARG A 221 4.01 -5.74 17.41
N LEU A 222 3.39 -5.41 16.28
CA LEU A 222 3.77 -4.26 15.47
C LEU A 222 3.43 -2.96 16.20
N ASN A 223 2.23 -2.86 16.77
CA ASN A 223 1.81 -1.69 17.51
C ASN A 223 2.73 -1.39 18.71
N SER A 224 3.18 -2.41 19.44
CA SER A 224 4.13 -2.21 20.54
C SER A 224 5.47 -1.55 20.11
N ARG A 225 5.85 -1.71 18.83
CA ARG A 225 7.08 -1.18 18.22
C ARG A 225 6.88 0.14 17.46
N LEU A 226 5.65 0.42 17.04
CA LEU A 226 5.30 1.53 16.15
C LEU A 226 4.23 2.46 16.76
N LYS A 227 3.91 2.32 18.04
CA LYS A 227 2.82 3.07 18.71
C LYS A 227 3.00 4.60 18.66
N ASP A 228 4.24 5.06 18.49
CA ASP A 228 4.60 6.48 18.36
C ASP A 228 4.42 7.02 16.94
N THR A 229 4.04 6.18 15.99
CA THR A 229 3.71 6.56 14.60
C THR A 229 2.19 6.58 14.38
N ASP A 230 1.72 7.37 13.43
CA ASP A 230 0.33 7.40 12.99
C ASP A 230 0.08 6.46 11.80
N TYR A 231 0.70 5.27 11.79
CA TYR A 231 0.49 4.30 10.72
C TYR A 231 -1.00 3.96 10.57
N GLY A 232 -1.41 3.69 9.32
CA GLY A 232 -2.70 3.13 8.98
C GLY A 232 -2.62 1.63 8.69
N ILE A 233 -3.78 1.00 8.50
CA ILE A 233 -3.91 -0.39 8.05
C ILE A 233 -4.44 -0.40 6.61
N ALA A 234 -3.76 -1.15 5.73
CA ALA A 234 -4.22 -1.49 4.40
C ALA A 234 -4.66 -2.95 4.42
N TRP A 235 -5.96 -3.18 4.28
CA TRP A 235 -6.58 -4.50 4.43
C TRP A 235 -7.02 -5.04 3.08
N HIS A 236 -6.74 -6.31 2.80
CA HIS A 236 -7.21 -7.01 1.61
C HIS A 236 -8.46 -7.82 1.96
N ALA A 237 -9.62 -7.37 1.50
CA ALA A 237 -10.91 -7.91 1.92
C ALA A 237 -11.53 -8.84 0.87
N TYR A 238 -10.73 -9.77 0.33
CA TYR A 238 -11.22 -10.75 -0.64
C TYR A 238 -12.27 -11.71 -0.07
N PRO A 239 -13.17 -12.29 -0.91
CA PRO A 239 -13.88 -13.51 -0.56
C PRO A 239 -12.90 -14.63 -0.15
N GLU A 240 -13.38 -15.61 0.62
CA GLU A 240 -12.56 -16.74 1.10
C GLU A 240 -11.84 -17.49 -0.02
N THR A 241 -12.47 -17.57 -1.19
CA THR A 241 -11.88 -18.10 -2.40
C THR A 241 -11.99 -17.10 -3.54
N PHE A 242 -10.94 -16.96 -4.32
CA PHE A 242 -10.94 -16.05 -5.47
C PHE A 242 -11.83 -16.53 -6.63
N GLU A 243 -12.22 -17.79 -6.60
CA GLU A 243 -13.07 -18.43 -7.59
C GLU A 243 -14.57 -18.21 -7.34
N ASP A 244 -14.96 -17.80 -6.13
CA ASP A 244 -16.34 -17.49 -5.76
C ASP A 244 -16.46 -15.99 -5.41
N PRO A 245 -17.19 -15.18 -6.20
CA PRO A 245 -17.35 -13.77 -5.90
C PRO A 245 -18.33 -13.49 -4.75
N VAL A 246 -19.09 -14.50 -4.27
CA VAL A 246 -20.17 -14.33 -3.29
C VAL A 246 -19.62 -14.41 -1.86
N PHE A 247 -19.15 -13.30 -1.33
CA PHE A 247 -18.57 -13.24 0.02
C PHE A 247 -19.59 -13.40 1.14
N SER A 248 -20.90 -13.23 0.90
CA SER A 248 -21.96 -13.45 1.90
C SER A 248 -22.06 -14.91 2.35
N ASP A 249 -21.67 -15.84 1.48
CA ASP A 249 -21.77 -17.29 1.70
C ASP A 249 -20.50 -17.88 2.33
N ASP A 250 -19.48 -17.05 2.56
CA ASP A 250 -18.21 -17.42 3.16
C ASP A 250 -18.38 -18.10 4.53
N LYS A 251 -17.70 -19.23 4.71
CA LYS A 251 -17.90 -20.16 5.83
C LYS A 251 -16.99 -19.90 7.04
N TYR A 252 -15.76 -19.41 6.77
CA TYR A 252 -14.78 -19.14 7.82
C TYR A 252 -14.79 -17.67 8.26
N THR A 253 -15.65 -16.87 7.63
CA THR A 253 -15.89 -15.46 7.93
C THR A 253 -17.09 -15.40 8.90
N LEU A 254 -16.81 -15.50 10.20
CA LEU A 254 -17.80 -15.61 11.26
C LEU A 254 -18.00 -14.29 12.00
N GLU A 255 -19.21 -14.08 12.54
CA GLU A 255 -19.58 -12.93 13.37
C GLU A 255 -19.06 -13.11 14.81
N LYS A 256 -17.73 -13.20 14.98
CA LYS A 256 -17.07 -13.32 16.29
C LYS A 256 -15.66 -12.74 16.25
N ALA A 257 -15.20 -12.19 17.36
CA ALA A 257 -13.91 -11.50 17.47
C ALA A 257 -12.69 -12.37 17.11
N ASP A 258 -12.78 -13.68 17.29
CA ASP A 258 -11.74 -14.66 16.98
C ASP A 258 -12.00 -15.42 15.66
N THR A 259 -12.74 -14.80 14.73
CA THR A 259 -12.99 -15.39 13.41
C THR A 259 -11.68 -15.73 12.68
N TYR A 260 -11.70 -16.73 11.79
CA TYR A 260 -10.51 -17.07 11.00
C TYR A 260 -10.19 -16.02 9.95
N ILE A 261 -11.23 -15.49 9.28
CA ILE A 261 -11.15 -14.51 8.20
C ILE A 261 -11.94 -13.26 8.58
N ILE A 262 -11.42 -12.09 8.22
CA ILE A 262 -12.17 -10.84 8.13
C ILE A 262 -12.17 -10.39 6.67
N ASN A 263 -13.37 -10.27 6.10
CA ASN A 263 -13.59 -9.62 4.82
C ASN A 263 -14.79 -8.68 4.88
N LEU A 264 -15.44 -8.40 3.77
CA LEU A 264 -16.59 -7.48 3.73
C LEU A 264 -17.81 -7.98 4.50
N LYS A 265 -17.96 -9.32 4.72
CA LYS A 265 -19.09 -9.88 5.46
C LYS A 265 -19.08 -9.50 6.95
N ASN A 266 -17.88 -9.38 7.55
CA ASN A 266 -17.70 -9.12 8.98
C ASN A 266 -16.66 -8.03 9.27
N LEU A 267 -16.54 -7.04 8.37
CA LEU A 267 -15.53 -5.99 8.42
C LEU A 267 -15.52 -5.21 9.73
N HIS A 268 -16.71 -5.03 10.35
CA HIS A 268 -16.86 -4.35 11.63
C HIS A 268 -15.98 -4.95 12.74
N ILE A 269 -15.65 -6.25 12.68
CA ILE A 269 -14.75 -6.87 13.68
C ILE A 269 -13.38 -6.22 13.65
N LEU A 270 -12.84 -5.89 12.45
CA LEU A 270 -11.57 -5.17 12.33
C LEU A 270 -11.71 -3.73 12.84
N THR A 271 -12.77 -3.03 12.45
CA THR A 271 -12.95 -1.63 12.85
C THR A 271 -13.27 -1.50 14.33
N ASP A 272 -14.00 -2.42 14.94
CA ASP A 272 -14.20 -2.51 16.40
C ASP A 272 -12.87 -2.78 17.13
N TYR A 273 -12.03 -3.66 16.59
CA TYR A 273 -10.70 -3.91 17.15
C TYR A 273 -9.82 -2.65 17.11
N MET A 274 -9.85 -1.91 16.01
CA MET A 274 -9.05 -0.68 15.85
C MET A 274 -9.49 0.47 16.77
N GLN A 275 -10.69 0.42 17.34
CA GLN A 275 -11.20 1.40 18.29
C GLN A 275 -10.74 1.15 19.75
N GLN A 276 -10.10 0.03 20.01
CA GLN A 276 -9.55 -0.26 21.36
C GLN A 276 -8.47 0.76 21.74
N ALA A 277 -8.42 1.12 23.01
CA ALA A 277 -7.59 2.23 23.51
C ALA A 277 -6.08 2.07 23.19
N ASP A 278 -5.58 0.84 23.20
CA ASP A 278 -4.18 0.52 22.91
C ASP A 278 -3.88 0.50 21.40
N MET A 279 -4.92 0.50 20.55
CA MET A 279 -4.82 0.55 19.08
C MET A 279 -4.86 1.96 18.51
N LEU A 280 -5.29 2.95 19.31
CA LEU A 280 -5.39 4.32 18.82
C LEU A 280 -4.03 4.89 18.39
N SER A 281 -4.09 5.85 17.46
CA SER A 281 -2.91 6.61 17.01
C SER A 281 -2.34 7.47 18.15
N PRO A 282 -1.13 8.04 18.01
CA PRO A 282 -0.56 8.95 19.02
C PRO A 282 -1.44 10.16 19.33
N SER A 283 -2.33 10.55 18.41
CA SER A 283 -3.31 11.64 18.60
C SER A 283 -4.60 11.19 19.29
N GLY A 284 -4.71 9.92 19.70
CA GLY A 284 -5.93 9.36 20.32
C GLY A 284 -7.07 9.10 19.34
N LYS A 285 -6.82 9.11 18.04
CA LYS A 285 -7.81 8.79 16.98
C LYS A 285 -7.70 7.34 16.56
N VAL A 286 -8.79 6.77 16.04
CA VAL A 286 -8.74 5.51 15.30
C VAL A 286 -7.79 5.67 14.13
N ARG A 287 -6.96 4.65 13.88
CA ARG A 287 -5.98 4.69 12.79
C ARG A 287 -6.67 4.63 11.43
N HIS A 288 -6.05 5.22 10.42
CA HIS A 288 -6.50 5.16 9.03
C HIS A 288 -6.67 3.71 8.57
N LEU A 289 -7.78 3.42 7.89
CA LEU A 289 -8.08 2.12 7.28
C LEU A 289 -8.45 2.31 5.82
N ILE A 290 -7.73 1.61 4.95
CA ILE A 290 -8.08 1.47 3.54
C ILE A 290 -8.26 -0.01 3.20
N LEU A 291 -9.27 -0.33 2.42
CA LEU A 291 -9.39 -1.63 1.76
C LEU A 291 -8.60 -1.54 0.46
N SER A 292 -7.32 -1.95 0.54
CA SER A 292 -6.36 -1.68 -0.53
C SER A 292 -6.39 -2.70 -1.66
N GLU A 293 -7.00 -3.87 -1.42
CA GLU A 293 -7.13 -4.89 -2.44
C GLU A 293 -8.31 -5.82 -2.14
N GLN A 294 -9.27 -5.87 -3.03
CA GLN A 294 -10.35 -6.84 -3.09
C GLN A 294 -10.85 -6.96 -4.53
N GLY A 295 -11.21 -8.17 -4.93
CA GLY A 295 -11.68 -8.46 -6.29
C GLY A 295 -12.74 -9.54 -6.29
N PHE A 296 -13.61 -9.50 -7.30
CA PHE A 296 -14.74 -10.41 -7.49
C PHE A 296 -14.67 -10.93 -8.92
N THR A 297 -14.54 -12.24 -9.06
CA THR A 297 -14.38 -12.82 -10.41
C THR A 297 -15.66 -12.77 -11.22
N SER A 298 -15.50 -12.58 -12.53
CA SER A 298 -16.58 -12.78 -13.52
C SER A 298 -16.49 -14.12 -14.24
N ASP A 299 -15.57 -14.98 -13.80
CA ASP A 299 -15.39 -16.35 -14.32
C ASP A 299 -15.25 -17.30 -13.11
N SER A 300 -16.38 -17.85 -12.68
CA SER A 300 -16.47 -18.67 -11.48
C SER A 300 -16.82 -20.12 -11.80
N PRO A 301 -15.94 -21.09 -11.52
CA PRO A 301 -16.27 -22.50 -11.67
C PRO A 301 -17.40 -22.93 -10.72
N VAL A 302 -17.56 -22.24 -9.58
CA VAL A 302 -18.64 -22.47 -8.61
C VAL A 302 -19.99 -22.10 -9.20
N HIS A 303 -20.04 -21.05 -10.02
CA HIS A 303 -21.26 -20.53 -10.65
C HIS A 303 -21.38 -20.88 -12.14
N GLY A 304 -20.68 -21.93 -12.60
CA GLY A 304 -20.82 -22.46 -13.95
C GLY A 304 -20.05 -21.72 -15.05
N GLY A 305 -19.00 -20.98 -14.68
CA GLY A 305 -18.12 -20.25 -15.59
C GLY A 305 -18.43 -18.75 -15.61
N GLN A 306 -18.63 -18.17 -16.80
CA GLN A 306 -18.87 -16.74 -16.92
C GLN A 306 -20.10 -16.26 -16.14
N CYS A 307 -19.89 -15.31 -15.21
CA CYS A 307 -20.90 -14.79 -14.27
C CYS A 307 -20.85 -13.26 -14.14
N LEU A 308 -20.92 -12.54 -15.26
CA LEU A 308 -20.74 -11.08 -15.34
C LEU A 308 -21.70 -10.28 -14.45
N ASP A 309 -22.98 -10.65 -14.43
CA ASP A 309 -24.01 -9.95 -13.64
C ASP A 309 -23.81 -10.21 -12.14
N LEU A 310 -23.38 -11.44 -11.78
CA LEU A 310 -23.04 -11.78 -10.40
C LEU A 310 -21.84 -10.97 -9.90
N GLN A 311 -20.77 -10.84 -10.73
CA GLN A 311 -19.67 -9.95 -10.42
C GLN A 311 -20.14 -8.53 -10.11
N ALA A 312 -21.00 -7.99 -10.97
CA ALA A 312 -21.52 -6.64 -10.83
C ALA A 312 -22.31 -6.44 -9.54
N GLN A 313 -23.13 -7.44 -9.17
CA GLN A 313 -23.88 -7.46 -7.92
C GLN A 313 -22.93 -7.51 -6.70
N CYS A 314 -21.97 -8.43 -6.70
CA CYS A 314 -21.02 -8.57 -5.59
C CYS A 314 -20.19 -7.32 -5.38
N ILE A 315 -19.71 -6.66 -6.46
CA ILE A 315 -18.99 -5.37 -6.38
C ILE A 315 -19.86 -4.29 -5.76
N LYS A 316 -21.15 -4.21 -6.13
CA LYS A 316 -22.07 -3.24 -5.55
C LYS A 316 -22.28 -3.47 -4.06
N GLU A 317 -22.59 -4.71 -3.66
CA GLU A 317 -22.79 -5.08 -2.26
C GLU A 317 -21.53 -4.81 -1.42
N ALA A 318 -20.37 -5.17 -1.94
CA ALA A 318 -19.08 -4.94 -1.31
C ALA A 318 -18.79 -3.45 -1.08
N TYR A 319 -19.02 -2.63 -2.10
CA TYR A 319 -18.84 -1.18 -2.00
C TYR A 319 -19.81 -0.54 -0.99
N GLU A 320 -21.09 -0.91 -1.04
CA GLU A 320 -22.12 -0.40 -0.13
C GLU A 320 -21.80 -0.78 1.33
N THR A 321 -21.32 -2.00 1.56
CA THR A 321 -20.86 -2.47 2.88
C THR A 321 -19.68 -1.65 3.37
N ALA A 322 -18.64 -1.48 2.54
CA ALA A 322 -17.47 -0.68 2.90
C ALA A 322 -17.83 0.78 3.18
N LYS A 323 -18.73 1.36 2.38
CA LYS A 323 -19.21 2.74 2.54
C LYS A 323 -20.03 2.96 3.81
N ALA A 324 -20.71 1.94 4.29
CA ALA A 324 -21.49 2.01 5.52
C ALA A 324 -20.62 2.05 6.78
N ASP A 325 -19.38 1.60 6.72
CA ASP A 325 -18.42 1.65 7.82
C ASP A 325 -17.69 3.02 7.82
N PRO A 326 -17.88 3.86 8.86
CA PRO A 326 -17.32 5.21 8.90
C PRO A 326 -15.79 5.26 9.04
N TYR A 327 -15.14 4.13 9.30
CA TYR A 327 -13.69 4.05 9.44
C TYR A 327 -12.98 3.65 8.14
N VAL A 328 -13.73 3.24 7.12
CA VAL A 328 -13.16 2.89 5.80
C VAL A 328 -12.99 4.16 4.97
N GLU A 329 -11.74 4.50 4.67
CA GLU A 329 -11.38 5.71 3.91
C GLU A 329 -11.20 5.46 2.40
N ALA A 330 -10.98 4.21 2.01
CA ALA A 330 -10.87 3.80 0.61
C ALA A 330 -11.35 2.38 0.38
N PHE A 331 -12.06 2.18 -0.74
CA PHE A 331 -12.38 0.89 -1.33
C PHE A 331 -11.69 0.82 -2.69
N LEU A 332 -10.52 0.17 -2.74
CA LEU A 332 -9.67 0.12 -3.93
C LEU A 332 -9.88 -1.22 -4.64
N LEU A 333 -10.82 -1.24 -5.60
CA LEU A 333 -11.18 -2.45 -6.33
C LEU A 333 -10.02 -2.98 -7.16
N ASN A 334 -9.68 -4.24 -7.02
CA ASN A 334 -8.75 -4.97 -7.86
C ASN A 334 -9.56 -5.70 -8.94
N ARG A 335 -9.71 -5.15 -10.15
CA ARG A 335 -8.93 -4.09 -10.81
C ARG A 335 -9.73 -3.43 -11.94
N MET A 336 -9.14 -2.44 -12.63
CA MET A 336 -9.77 -1.79 -13.78
C MET A 336 -9.89 -2.74 -14.97
N LYS A 337 -8.83 -3.47 -15.33
CA LYS A 337 -8.79 -4.33 -16.52
C LYS A 337 -8.25 -5.71 -16.17
N ASP A 338 -8.88 -6.76 -16.72
CA ASP A 338 -8.38 -8.12 -16.59
C ASP A 338 -6.96 -8.26 -17.14
N GLU A 339 -6.17 -9.13 -16.53
CA GLU A 339 -4.85 -9.53 -17.00
C GLU A 339 -4.88 -10.92 -17.60
N GLN A 340 -4.39 -11.06 -18.83
CA GLN A 340 -4.40 -12.32 -19.57
C GLN A 340 -3.74 -13.47 -18.79
N GLY A 341 -2.67 -13.17 -18.04
CA GLY A 341 -1.93 -14.16 -17.26
C GLY A 341 -2.68 -14.71 -16.04
N LEU A 342 -3.75 -14.03 -15.60
CA LEU A 342 -4.53 -14.40 -14.43
C LEU A 342 -5.80 -15.16 -14.76
N LEU A 343 -6.25 -15.15 -16.01
CA LEU A 343 -7.50 -15.78 -16.43
C LEU A 343 -7.49 -17.31 -16.25
N GLY A 344 -6.33 -17.95 -16.38
CA GLY A 344 -6.19 -19.39 -16.17
C GLY A 344 -6.44 -19.85 -14.72
N ALA A 345 -6.39 -18.92 -13.77
CA ALA A 345 -6.73 -19.13 -12.36
C ALA A 345 -8.12 -18.57 -11.99
N HIS A 346 -8.97 -18.27 -12.98
CA HIS A 346 -10.29 -17.66 -12.79
C HIS A 346 -10.26 -16.27 -12.13
N TYR A 347 -9.14 -15.51 -12.20
CA TYR A 347 -9.00 -14.17 -11.63
C TYR A 347 -9.41 -13.09 -12.63
N ALA A 348 -10.65 -13.18 -13.12
CA ALA A 348 -11.26 -12.23 -14.05
C ALA A 348 -11.93 -11.06 -13.27
N PHE A 349 -11.13 -10.33 -12.47
CA PHE A 349 -11.59 -9.31 -11.52
C PHE A 349 -11.87 -7.95 -12.16
N GLY A 350 -11.38 -7.71 -13.38
CA GLY A 350 -11.48 -6.42 -14.06
C GLY A 350 -12.91 -5.95 -14.29
N LEU A 351 -13.10 -4.63 -14.30
CA LEU A 351 -14.29 -3.98 -14.83
C LEU A 351 -14.32 -4.01 -16.37
N ILE A 352 -13.15 -4.17 -16.97
CA ILE A 352 -12.91 -4.26 -18.42
C ILE A 352 -12.24 -5.60 -18.69
N ASP A 353 -12.64 -6.30 -19.73
CA ASP A 353 -12.01 -7.56 -20.12
C ASP A 353 -10.64 -7.37 -20.79
N VAL A 354 -9.93 -8.46 -21.08
CA VAL A 354 -8.61 -8.41 -21.73
C VAL A 354 -8.65 -7.81 -23.15
N ASN A 355 -9.81 -7.84 -23.81
CA ASN A 355 -10.02 -7.30 -25.15
C ASN A 355 -10.39 -5.82 -25.14
N GLY A 356 -10.59 -5.23 -23.96
CA GLY A 356 -11.00 -3.84 -23.80
C GLY A 356 -12.52 -3.61 -23.77
N ASN A 357 -13.33 -4.67 -23.65
CA ASN A 357 -14.78 -4.55 -23.54
C ASN A 357 -15.16 -4.28 -22.08
N LYS A 358 -15.98 -3.26 -21.86
CA LYS A 358 -16.54 -2.97 -20.53
C LYS A 358 -17.55 -4.05 -20.15
N LYS A 359 -17.40 -4.60 -18.94
CA LYS A 359 -18.33 -5.57 -18.36
C LYS A 359 -19.53 -4.85 -17.73
N PRO A 360 -20.65 -5.54 -17.43
CA PRO A 360 -21.76 -4.96 -16.67
C PRO A 360 -21.33 -4.31 -15.35
N SER A 361 -20.31 -4.88 -14.71
CA SER A 361 -19.71 -4.33 -13.48
C SER A 361 -19.10 -2.94 -13.66
N PHE A 362 -18.63 -2.56 -14.86
CA PHE A 362 -18.15 -1.21 -15.16
C PHE A 362 -19.29 -0.18 -15.00
N GLU A 363 -20.44 -0.46 -15.62
CA GLU A 363 -21.61 0.44 -15.57
C GLU A 363 -22.21 0.51 -14.16
N VAL A 364 -22.27 -0.62 -13.45
CA VAL A 364 -22.70 -0.64 -12.04
C VAL A 364 -21.74 0.18 -11.18
N TYR A 365 -20.43 -0.06 -11.29
CA TYR A 365 -19.42 0.67 -10.50
C TYR A 365 -19.46 2.18 -10.75
N LYS A 366 -19.70 2.60 -12.00
CA LYS A 366 -19.88 4.01 -12.38
C LYS A 366 -21.02 4.70 -11.63
N THR A 367 -22.11 4.00 -11.32
CA THR A 367 -23.28 4.56 -10.61
C THR A 367 -23.07 4.70 -9.09
N LEU A 368 -22.11 3.99 -8.50
CA LEU A 368 -21.81 4.04 -7.05
C LEU A 368 -21.21 5.40 -6.68
N GLN A 369 -21.64 5.96 -5.54
CA GLN A 369 -21.24 7.31 -5.08
C GLN A 369 -20.68 7.25 -3.65
#